data_96bdb722cb9e2e96e8196885200b8f67
#
_entry.id   96bdb722cb9e2e96e8196885200b8f67
#
_cell.length_a   1.000
_cell.length_b   1.000
_cell.length_c   1.000
_cell.angle_alpha   90.00
_cell.angle_beta   90.00
_cell.angle_gamma   90.00
#
_symmetry.space_group_name_H-M   'P 1'
#
loop_
_entity.id
_entity.type
_entity.pdbx_description
1 polymer ?
#
loop_
_entity_poly.entity_id
_entity_poly.type
_entity_poly.pdbx_seq_one_letter_code
_entity_poly.pdbx_strand_id
1 'polypeptide(L)'
;MTNPKNDKNIYKVFNNVQYRLLDNKENFSHVVNMALGKEATTPSTLHSCDSREIALISKATEKAIEENEENEVVRESLLKLSKELFRDIKKANIKKDGKCIYLCIENQSINRKDVKARIHLYNALSYLTAIDKDGYTIPVITVLVLWGRDEGWRDTSAFNFRKEHIKDYLEFLPVYSIPTISILDLNEEELEEMNDDLRMASYAVKIAKGKMELEEKMKYFDKLRKLFNIVSDEAKDLALVYTGVNAKREEVMENGFDEIWEFFRNKGREDGKLEGISIGKQEGISIGKREGRKEGISIGENKGILKCILGFQKKAKCSFDEAADALGVSKETLEQIKDSGLV
;
A
#
# COMPACT_ATOMS: atom_id res chain seq x y z
N MET A 1 -10.97 -15.48 -6.35
CA MET A 1 -10.71 -15.69 -4.89
C MET A 1 -9.32 -16.30 -4.77
N THR A 2 -8.32 -15.50 -4.45
CA THR A 2 -6.92 -15.95 -4.25
C THR A 2 -6.81 -16.68 -2.94
N ASN A 3 -6.08 -17.79 -2.95
CA ASN A 3 -5.93 -18.70 -1.81
C ASN A 3 -5.01 -18.03 -0.75
N PRO A 4 -5.46 -17.74 0.50
CA PRO A 4 -4.69 -17.00 1.50
C PRO A 4 -3.39 -17.68 1.96
N LYS A 5 -3.17 -18.96 1.60
CA LYS A 5 -1.90 -19.65 1.85
C LYS A 5 -0.79 -19.28 0.85
N ASN A 6 -1.14 -18.89 -0.36
CA ASN A 6 -0.17 -18.42 -1.36
C ASN A 6 0.38 -17.02 -1.03
N ASP A 7 -0.46 -16.13 -0.49
CA ASP A 7 -0.04 -14.76 -0.17
C ASP A 7 1.10 -14.73 0.88
N LYS A 8 1.01 -15.55 1.95
CA LYS A 8 2.06 -15.56 2.99
C LYS A 8 3.45 -16.02 2.49
N ASN A 9 3.51 -16.90 1.51
CA ASN A 9 4.78 -17.34 0.92
C ASN A 9 5.38 -16.26 0.00
N ILE A 10 4.55 -15.58 -0.76
CA ILE A 10 4.95 -14.49 -1.64
C ILE A 10 5.56 -13.35 -0.82
N TYR A 11 4.92 -12.91 0.28
CA TYR A 11 5.46 -11.86 1.16
C TYR A 11 6.82 -12.22 1.79
N LYS A 12 7.05 -13.50 2.13
CA LYS A 12 8.36 -13.94 2.64
C LYS A 12 9.46 -13.82 1.59
N VAL A 13 9.15 -14.14 0.34
CA VAL A 13 10.09 -14.00 -0.77
C VAL A 13 10.44 -12.55 -1.01
N PHE A 14 9.44 -11.66 -1.06
CA PHE A 14 9.65 -10.22 -1.21
C PHE A 14 10.56 -9.66 -0.12
N ASN A 15 10.25 -9.94 1.15
CA ASN A 15 11.03 -9.43 2.28
C ASN A 15 12.48 -9.93 2.25
N ASN A 16 12.71 -11.19 1.86
CA ASN A 16 14.07 -11.73 1.77
C ASN A 16 14.91 -11.07 0.67
N VAL A 17 14.31 -10.82 -0.50
CA VAL A 17 15.02 -10.19 -1.61
C VAL A 17 15.31 -8.73 -1.32
N GLN A 18 14.33 -7.99 -0.77
CA GLN A 18 14.52 -6.62 -0.33
C GLN A 18 15.60 -6.51 0.77
N TYR A 19 15.59 -7.45 1.73
CA TYR A 19 16.60 -7.51 2.78
C TYR A 19 18.00 -7.66 2.18
N ARG A 20 18.21 -8.64 1.29
CA ARG A 20 19.52 -8.86 0.66
C ARG A 20 20.01 -7.65 -0.11
N LEU A 21 19.12 -7.02 -0.90
CA LEU A 21 19.45 -5.81 -1.63
C LEU A 21 19.90 -4.68 -0.71
N LEU A 22 19.15 -4.44 0.37
CA LEU A 22 19.43 -3.35 1.31
C LEU A 22 20.57 -3.67 2.29
N ASP A 23 20.92 -4.95 2.52
CA ASP A 23 22.06 -5.35 3.38
C ASP A 23 23.41 -5.15 2.68
N ASN A 24 23.45 -5.01 1.37
CA ASN A 24 24.64 -4.56 0.66
C ASN A 24 25.10 -3.18 1.17
N LYS A 25 26.40 -3.02 1.47
CA LYS A 25 26.91 -1.80 2.12
C LYS A 25 26.75 -0.55 1.26
N GLU A 26 26.86 -0.66 -0.04
CA GLU A 26 26.69 0.44 -0.99
C GLU A 26 25.23 0.89 -1.03
N ASN A 27 24.30 -0.06 -1.20
CA ASN A 27 22.87 0.20 -1.21
C ASN A 27 22.40 0.75 0.15
N PHE A 28 22.86 0.16 1.26
CA PHE A 28 22.58 0.63 2.62
C PHE A 28 23.03 2.07 2.83
N SER A 29 24.30 2.36 2.47
CA SER A 29 24.88 3.71 2.58
C SER A 29 24.08 4.73 1.77
N HIS A 30 23.73 4.38 0.56
CA HIS A 30 22.96 5.25 -0.34
C HIS A 30 21.57 5.59 0.23
N VAL A 31 20.83 4.58 0.65
CA VAL A 31 19.49 4.75 1.26
C VAL A 31 19.54 5.61 2.51
N VAL A 32 20.52 5.39 3.40
CA VAL A 32 20.66 6.18 4.63
C VAL A 32 20.99 7.63 4.30
N ASN A 33 21.93 7.87 3.40
CA ASN A 33 22.34 9.22 3.00
C ASN A 33 21.18 10.00 2.37
N MET A 34 20.43 9.35 1.48
CA MET A 34 19.24 9.92 0.85
C MET A 34 18.17 10.28 1.89
N ALA A 35 17.85 9.36 2.81
CA ALA A 35 16.85 9.60 3.86
C ALA A 35 17.22 10.72 4.82
N LEU A 36 18.52 10.92 5.08
CA LEU A 36 19.03 11.96 5.99
C LEU A 36 19.34 13.28 5.27
N GLY A 37 19.25 13.32 3.95
CA GLY A 37 19.59 14.50 3.13
C GLY A 37 21.03 14.95 3.28
N LYS A 38 21.95 14.07 3.60
CA LYS A 38 23.38 14.34 3.78
C LYS A 38 24.23 13.07 3.72
N GLU A 39 25.52 13.23 3.42
CA GLU A 39 26.51 12.15 3.52
C GLU A 39 26.78 11.79 4.99
N ALA A 40 25.96 10.92 5.55
CA ALA A 40 26.06 10.46 6.95
C ALA A 40 26.99 9.26 7.08
N THR A 41 27.15 8.45 6.03
CA THR A 41 27.94 7.20 6.03
C THR A 41 28.49 6.89 4.64
N THR A 42 29.52 6.03 4.62
CA THR A 42 30.09 5.45 3.40
C THR A 42 30.20 3.94 3.57
N PRO A 43 30.25 3.14 2.49
CA PRO A 43 30.37 1.68 2.59
C PRO A 43 31.56 1.22 3.44
N SER A 44 32.66 1.96 3.42
CA SER A 44 33.87 1.64 4.16
C SER A 44 33.78 1.85 5.68
N THR A 45 32.86 2.70 6.15
CA THR A 45 32.61 2.95 7.59
C THR A 45 31.58 2.02 8.19
N LEU A 46 30.90 1.22 7.37
CA LEU A 46 29.85 0.30 7.80
C LEU A 46 30.40 -1.06 8.21
N HIS A 47 30.05 -1.48 9.40
CA HIS A 47 30.39 -2.79 9.96
C HIS A 47 29.11 -3.54 10.33
N SER A 48 29.06 -4.85 10.05
CA SER A 48 27.95 -5.69 10.46
C SER A 48 27.84 -5.72 11.97
N CYS A 49 26.65 -5.55 12.50
CA CYS A 49 26.35 -5.67 13.91
C CYS A 49 25.82 -7.06 14.22
N ASP A 50 26.23 -7.58 15.37
CA ASP A 50 25.66 -8.81 15.92
C ASP A 50 24.19 -8.54 16.33
N SER A 51 23.31 -9.47 16.02
CA SER A 51 21.88 -9.43 16.37
C SER A 51 21.60 -9.83 17.84
N ARG A 52 22.58 -9.70 18.76
CA ARG A 52 22.44 -10.11 20.17
C ARG A 52 21.28 -9.44 20.90
N GLU A 53 20.88 -8.25 20.50
CA GLU A 53 19.70 -7.57 21.08
C GLU A 53 18.42 -8.37 20.82
N ILE A 54 18.31 -9.00 19.65
CA ILE A 54 17.20 -9.89 19.31
C ILE A 54 17.24 -11.14 20.17
N ALA A 55 18.42 -11.69 20.45
CA ALA A 55 18.58 -12.86 21.31
C ALA A 55 18.22 -12.58 22.78
N LEU A 56 18.48 -11.38 23.30
CA LEU A 56 18.05 -10.96 24.63
C LEU A 56 16.54 -10.82 24.75
N ILE A 57 15.90 -10.25 23.74
CA ILE A 57 14.45 -10.12 23.69
C ILE A 57 13.79 -11.51 23.56
N SER A 58 14.31 -12.37 22.69
CA SER A 58 13.81 -13.74 22.55
C SER A 58 13.87 -14.49 23.87
N LYS A 59 15.01 -14.44 24.57
CA LYS A 59 15.17 -15.10 25.88
C LYS A 59 14.27 -14.50 26.95
N ALA A 60 14.14 -13.17 27.02
CA ALA A 60 13.24 -12.53 27.98
C ALA A 60 11.78 -12.87 27.68
N THR A 61 11.40 -12.94 26.39
CA THR A 61 10.04 -13.30 26.00
C THR A 61 9.76 -14.78 26.20
N GLU A 62 10.71 -15.67 25.92
CA GLU A 62 10.63 -17.10 26.23
C GLU A 62 10.39 -17.33 27.72
N LYS A 63 11.21 -16.68 28.59
CA LYS A 63 11.03 -16.72 30.03
C LYS A 63 9.66 -16.19 30.47
N ALA A 64 9.23 -15.05 29.94
CA ALA A 64 7.91 -14.48 30.23
C ALA A 64 6.76 -15.37 29.77
N ILE A 65 6.93 -16.12 28.67
CA ILE A 65 5.96 -17.11 28.20
C ILE A 65 5.88 -18.30 29.17
N GLU A 66 7.03 -18.81 29.62
CA GLU A 66 7.10 -19.88 30.63
C GLU A 66 6.46 -19.46 31.96
N GLU A 67 6.74 -18.24 32.43
CA GLU A 67 6.17 -17.68 33.66
C GLU A 67 4.66 -17.40 33.60
N ASN A 68 4.07 -17.38 32.41
CA ASN A 68 2.65 -17.08 32.17
C ASN A 68 1.92 -18.24 31.46
N GLU A 69 2.33 -19.48 31.64
CA GLU A 69 1.74 -20.66 30.99
C GLU A 69 0.22 -20.78 31.18
N GLU A 70 -0.30 -20.37 32.33
CA GLU A 70 -1.73 -20.45 32.67
C GLU A 70 -2.58 -19.31 32.04
N ASN A 71 -1.95 -18.25 31.53
CA ASN A 71 -2.66 -17.10 30.93
C ASN A 71 -2.51 -17.09 29.41
N GLU A 72 -3.45 -17.73 28.73
CA GLU A 72 -3.45 -17.90 27.27
C GLU A 72 -3.40 -16.56 26.51
N VAL A 73 -4.09 -15.52 26.98
CA VAL A 73 -4.11 -14.19 26.35
C VAL A 73 -2.74 -13.49 26.43
N VAL A 74 -2.11 -13.56 27.59
CA VAL A 74 -0.76 -13.01 27.80
C VAL A 74 0.25 -13.81 26.98
N ARG A 75 0.16 -15.12 27.01
CA ARG A 75 1.03 -16.02 26.25
C ARG A 75 0.92 -15.79 24.73
N GLU A 76 -0.30 -15.70 24.18
CA GLU A 76 -0.49 -15.38 22.76
C GLU A 76 0.08 -14.01 22.39
N SER A 77 -0.12 -13.01 23.24
CA SER A 77 0.43 -11.67 23.05
C SER A 77 1.95 -11.67 23.05
N LEU A 78 2.59 -12.39 23.97
CA LEU A 78 4.04 -12.53 24.06
C LEU A 78 4.60 -13.34 22.87
N LEU A 79 3.92 -14.43 22.45
CA LEU A 79 4.29 -15.19 21.26
C LEU A 79 4.18 -14.35 19.98
N LYS A 80 3.19 -13.49 19.90
CA LYS A 80 3.03 -12.56 18.79
C LYS A 80 4.17 -11.53 18.82
N LEU A 81 4.48 -10.97 19.99
CA LEU A 81 5.55 -10.02 20.18
C LEU A 81 6.92 -10.63 19.81
N SER A 82 7.23 -11.86 20.26
CA SER A 82 8.48 -12.55 19.96
C SER A 82 8.68 -12.83 18.47
N LYS A 83 7.60 -13.13 17.73
CA LYS A 83 7.64 -13.37 16.29
C LYS A 83 7.78 -12.10 15.44
N GLU A 84 7.42 -10.95 16.02
CA GLU A 84 7.39 -9.66 15.30
C GLU A 84 8.57 -8.74 15.63
N LEU A 85 9.41 -9.10 16.61
CA LEU A 85 10.53 -8.30 17.11
C LEU A 85 11.84 -8.50 16.32
N PHE A 86 11.77 -8.69 15.01
CA PHE A 86 12.97 -8.72 14.18
C PHE A 86 13.17 -7.36 13.52
N ARG A 87 14.29 -6.71 13.86
CA ARG A 87 14.80 -5.56 13.11
C ARG A 87 15.39 -6.08 11.79
N ASP A 88 15.05 -5.39 10.68
CA ASP A 88 15.48 -5.88 9.38
C ASP A 88 17.01 -5.77 9.23
N ILE A 89 17.58 -4.56 9.30
CA ILE A 89 19.02 -4.37 9.11
C ILE A 89 19.58 -3.39 10.12
N LYS A 90 20.73 -3.72 10.72
CA LYS A 90 21.50 -2.86 11.62
C LYS A 90 22.99 -2.92 11.29
N LYS A 91 23.63 -1.76 11.17
CA LYS A 91 25.06 -1.64 10.94
C LYS A 91 25.67 -0.61 11.89
N ALA A 92 26.88 -0.86 12.38
CA ALA A 92 27.66 0.13 13.06
C ALA A 92 28.36 1.01 12.01
N ASN A 93 28.19 2.32 12.12
CA ASN A 93 28.94 3.30 11.35
C ASN A 93 30.08 3.84 12.23
N ILE A 94 31.28 3.39 11.97
CA ILE A 94 32.46 3.73 12.74
C ILE A 94 33.33 4.68 11.92
N LYS A 95 33.43 5.93 12.37
CA LYS A 95 34.27 6.95 11.73
C LYS A 95 35.73 6.80 12.12
N LYS A 96 36.62 7.39 11.33
CA LYS A 96 38.07 7.34 11.55
C LYS A 96 38.51 7.92 12.93
N ASP A 97 37.73 8.84 13.50
CA ASP A 97 37.91 9.44 14.81
C ASP A 97 37.38 8.57 15.96
N GLY A 98 36.95 7.35 15.66
CA GLY A 98 36.41 6.40 16.63
C GLY A 98 34.96 6.64 17.03
N LYS A 99 34.30 7.66 16.51
CA LYS A 99 32.86 7.88 16.74
C LYS A 99 32.05 6.77 16.10
N CYS A 100 31.13 6.20 16.88
CA CYS A 100 30.22 5.14 16.44
C CYS A 100 28.78 5.60 16.56
N ILE A 101 28.00 5.29 15.54
CA ILE A 101 26.52 5.36 15.60
C ILE A 101 25.95 4.08 14.99
N TYR A 102 24.80 3.63 15.48
CA TYR A 102 24.06 2.56 14.83
C TYR A 102 23.10 3.13 13.80
N LEU A 103 23.23 2.64 12.57
CA LEU A 103 22.33 2.93 11.47
C LEU A 103 21.50 1.69 11.20
N CYS A 104 20.19 1.87 11.07
CA CYS A 104 19.25 0.78 10.87
C CYS A 104 18.33 1.09 9.71
N ILE A 105 17.92 0.05 8.99
CA ILE A 105 16.84 0.14 8.00
C ILE A 105 15.72 -0.77 8.46
N GLU A 106 14.50 -0.23 8.51
CA GLU A 106 13.26 -0.97 8.62
C GLU A 106 12.60 -0.99 7.24
N ASN A 107 12.37 -2.19 6.72
CA ASN A 107 11.89 -2.43 5.37
C ASN A 107 10.41 -2.82 5.39
N GLN A 108 9.53 -2.08 4.68
CA GLN A 108 8.10 -2.33 4.68
C GLN A 108 7.54 -2.43 3.27
N SER A 109 7.01 -3.60 2.92
CA SER A 109 6.28 -3.83 1.66
C SER A 109 4.81 -3.45 1.74
N ILE A 110 4.26 -3.40 2.96
CA ILE A 110 2.86 -3.06 3.26
C ILE A 110 2.86 -2.07 4.42
N ASN A 111 1.93 -1.13 4.40
CA ASN A 111 1.74 -0.24 5.54
C ASN A 111 1.22 -1.02 6.76
N ARG A 112 2.03 -1.04 7.80
CA ARG A 112 1.66 -1.55 9.12
C ARG A 112 1.54 -0.38 10.09
N LYS A 113 0.37 -0.20 10.67
CA LYS A 113 0.09 0.89 11.63
C LYS A 113 1.01 0.85 12.87
N ASP A 114 1.57 -0.32 13.17
CA ASP A 114 2.45 -0.57 14.32
C ASP A 114 3.94 -0.34 14.03
N VAL A 115 4.35 -0.10 12.79
CA VAL A 115 5.78 -0.01 12.43
C VAL A 115 6.51 1.12 13.18
N LYS A 116 5.85 2.25 13.39
CA LYS A 116 6.43 3.36 14.17
C LYS A 116 6.71 2.95 15.62
N ALA A 117 5.74 2.29 16.26
CA ALA A 117 5.89 1.79 17.61
C ALA A 117 7.01 0.73 17.70
N ARG A 118 7.12 -0.14 16.71
CA ARG A 118 8.22 -1.13 16.63
C ARG A 118 9.57 -0.46 16.49
N ILE A 119 9.72 0.53 15.60
CA ILE A 119 10.97 1.27 15.43
C ILE A 119 11.39 1.91 16.75
N HIS A 120 10.46 2.52 17.50
CA HIS A 120 10.77 3.10 18.80
C HIS A 120 11.17 2.06 19.81
N LEU A 121 10.49 0.92 19.87
CA LEU A 121 10.85 -0.19 20.72
C LEU A 121 12.29 -0.68 20.41
N TYR A 122 12.60 -0.89 19.14
CA TYR A 122 13.93 -1.32 18.72
C TYR A 122 15.03 -0.30 19.07
N ASN A 123 14.75 0.99 18.89
CA ASN A 123 15.70 2.03 19.25
C ASN A 123 15.90 2.07 20.76
N ALA A 124 14.84 1.97 21.56
CA ALA A 124 14.92 1.91 23.02
C ALA A 124 15.75 0.71 23.51
N LEU A 125 15.55 -0.46 22.94
CA LEU A 125 16.33 -1.66 23.23
C LEU A 125 17.80 -1.49 22.84
N SER A 126 18.06 -0.89 21.69
CA SER A 126 19.43 -0.56 21.30
C SER A 126 20.09 0.41 22.28
N TYR A 127 19.37 1.43 22.79
CA TYR A 127 19.90 2.36 23.79
C TYR A 127 20.22 1.68 25.13
N LEU A 128 19.47 0.64 25.51
CA LEU A 128 19.74 -0.11 26.74
C LEU A 128 20.98 -0.98 26.64
N THR A 129 21.34 -1.43 25.46
CA THR A 129 22.41 -2.39 25.23
C THR A 129 23.68 -1.78 24.60
N ALA A 130 23.51 -0.67 23.90
CA ALA A 130 24.57 -0.01 23.15
C ALA A 130 25.21 1.12 23.99
N ILE A 131 26.12 0.73 24.88
CA ILE A 131 26.90 1.64 25.72
C ILE A 131 28.35 1.56 25.27
N ASP A 132 29.02 2.70 25.10
CA ASP A 132 30.42 2.75 24.73
C ASP A 132 31.32 2.47 25.95
N LYS A 133 32.65 2.43 25.73
CA LYS A 133 33.66 2.15 26.78
C LYS A 133 33.66 3.20 27.88
N ASP A 134 33.17 4.41 27.62
CA ASP A 134 33.15 5.52 28.55
C ASP A 134 31.79 5.67 29.26
N GLY A 135 30.86 4.73 29.01
CA GLY A 135 29.55 4.67 29.65
C GLY A 135 28.46 5.50 28.94
N TYR A 136 28.71 6.04 27.75
CA TYR A 136 27.73 6.81 26.99
C TYR A 136 26.92 5.91 26.04
N THR A 137 25.64 6.23 25.91
CA THR A 137 24.76 5.54 24.98
C THR A 137 25.14 5.86 23.53
N ILE A 138 25.32 4.82 22.72
CA ILE A 138 25.59 4.95 21.28
C ILE A 138 24.30 5.39 20.57
N PRO A 139 24.33 6.49 19.78
CA PRO A 139 23.14 6.93 19.03
C PRO A 139 22.66 5.89 18.03
N VAL A 140 21.34 5.78 17.87
CA VAL A 140 20.69 4.90 16.90
C VAL A 140 19.78 5.71 15.99
N ILE A 141 19.94 5.56 14.70
CA ILE A 141 19.08 6.18 13.68
C ILE A 141 18.48 5.06 12.85
N THR A 142 17.16 5.01 12.77
CA THR A 142 16.45 4.05 11.93
C THR A 142 15.80 4.79 10.76
N VAL A 143 16.09 4.34 9.55
CA VAL A 143 15.46 4.77 8.30
C VAL A 143 14.36 3.78 7.95
N LEU A 144 13.20 4.29 7.57
CA LEU A 144 12.09 3.49 7.08
C LEU A 144 12.05 3.50 5.56
N VAL A 145 12.06 2.33 4.93
CA VAL A 145 11.93 2.19 3.47
C VAL A 145 10.57 1.57 3.15
N LEU A 146 9.74 2.30 2.41
CA LEU A 146 8.41 1.91 1.99
C LEU A 146 8.41 1.51 0.51
N TRP A 147 8.11 0.24 0.23
CA TRP A 147 8.03 -0.31 -1.13
C TRP A 147 6.62 -0.35 -1.69
N GLY A 148 5.61 -0.03 -0.89
CA GLY A 148 4.22 -0.03 -1.26
C GLY A 148 3.56 1.29 -0.97
N ARG A 149 2.48 1.59 -1.71
CA ARG A 149 1.64 2.75 -1.44
C ARG A 149 0.57 2.37 -0.43
N ASP A 150 0.47 3.19 0.64
CA ASP A 150 -0.75 3.22 1.41
C ASP A 150 -1.10 4.69 1.69
N GLU A 151 -2.33 5.07 1.42
CA GLU A 151 -2.80 6.48 1.43
C GLU A 151 -2.76 7.13 2.82
N GLY A 152 -2.41 6.38 3.88
CA GLY A 152 -2.38 6.85 5.27
C GLY A 152 -1.01 7.25 5.82
N TRP A 153 0.08 7.15 5.04
CA TRP A 153 1.45 7.26 5.58
C TRP A 153 2.15 8.60 5.39
N ARG A 154 1.43 9.66 5.12
CA ARG A 154 2.04 10.99 4.86
C ARG A 154 2.63 11.67 6.09
N ASP A 155 2.27 11.24 7.30
CA ASP A 155 2.80 11.82 8.54
C ASP A 155 3.66 10.81 9.29
N THR A 156 4.98 10.94 9.13
CA THR A 156 5.99 10.10 9.80
C THR A 156 6.33 10.61 11.21
N SER A 157 5.84 11.79 11.60
CA SER A 157 6.26 12.48 12.82
C SER A 157 5.52 12.06 14.10
N ALA A 158 4.36 11.40 14.01
CA ALA A 158 3.55 11.09 15.18
C ALA A 158 3.02 9.66 15.21
N PHE A 159 2.86 9.13 16.42
CA PHE A 159 2.02 7.95 16.64
C PHE A 159 0.58 8.24 16.23
N ASN A 160 -0.13 7.23 15.73
CA ASN A 160 -1.51 7.37 15.27
C ASN A 160 -2.49 7.36 16.45
N PHE A 161 -2.39 8.37 17.31
CA PHE A 161 -3.33 8.57 18.41
C PHE A 161 -4.66 9.17 17.90
N ARG A 162 -5.75 8.84 18.58
CA ARG A 162 -7.01 9.57 18.38
C ARG A 162 -6.84 10.98 18.94
N LYS A 163 -7.02 11.99 18.09
CA LYS A 163 -6.82 13.41 18.45
C LYS A 163 -7.63 13.83 19.67
N GLU A 164 -8.83 13.27 19.80
CA GLU A 164 -9.73 13.55 20.93
C GLU A 164 -9.15 13.07 22.27
N HIS A 165 -8.37 11.99 22.28
CA HIS A 165 -7.81 11.41 23.50
C HIS A 165 -6.51 12.08 23.96
N ILE A 166 -5.84 12.82 23.08
CA ILE A 166 -4.50 13.36 23.35
C ILE A 166 -4.44 14.89 23.40
N LYS A 167 -5.57 15.57 23.12
CA LYS A 167 -5.60 17.04 22.97
C LYS A 167 -4.95 17.78 24.14
N ASP A 168 -5.21 17.31 25.37
CA ASP A 168 -4.72 17.93 26.59
C ASP A 168 -3.33 17.44 27.03
N TYR A 169 -2.73 16.51 26.30
CA TYR A 169 -1.47 15.86 26.64
C TYR A 169 -0.42 15.94 25.54
N LEU A 170 -0.69 16.67 24.44
CA LEU A 170 0.18 16.76 23.27
C LEU A 170 1.61 17.20 23.62
N GLU A 171 1.77 18.10 24.58
CA GLU A 171 3.06 18.63 25.03
C GLU A 171 3.92 17.59 25.78
N PHE A 172 3.29 16.55 26.34
CA PHE A 172 3.98 15.47 27.07
C PHE A 172 4.27 14.25 26.18
N LEU A 173 3.73 14.22 24.95
CA LEU A 173 3.97 13.09 24.06
C LEU A 173 5.24 13.29 23.24
N PRO A 174 6.11 12.28 23.20
CA PRO A 174 7.34 12.38 22.41
C PRO A 174 7.00 12.48 20.92
N VAL A 175 7.52 13.49 20.25
CA VAL A 175 7.49 13.62 18.80
C VAL A 175 8.80 13.06 18.24
N TYR A 176 8.71 11.95 17.52
CA TYR A 176 9.87 11.36 16.88
C TYR A 176 9.72 11.42 15.37
N SER A 177 10.67 12.07 14.71
CA SER A 177 10.79 12.02 13.26
C SER A 177 11.54 10.74 12.85
N ILE A 178 10.92 9.93 12.00
CA ILE A 178 11.56 8.76 11.40
C ILE A 178 11.91 9.12 9.97
N PRO A 179 13.20 9.21 9.62
CA PRO A 179 13.62 9.40 8.23
C PRO A 179 13.01 8.31 7.36
N THR A 180 12.29 8.69 6.32
CA THR A 180 11.50 7.75 5.51
C THR A 180 11.74 7.97 4.03
N ILE A 181 11.96 6.89 3.30
CA ILE A 181 11.96 6.87 1.84
C ILE A 181 10.74 6.08 1.38
N SER A 182 9.88 6.71 0.59
CA SER A 182 8.78 6.05 -0.10
C SER A 182 9.14 5.88 -1.56
N ILE A 183 9.41 4.66 -1.99
CA ILE A 183 9.88 4.37 -3.36
C ILE A 183 8.88 4.85 -4.42
N LEU A 184 7.58 4.74 -4.14
CA LEU A 184 6.55 5.16 -5.10
C LEU A 184 6.43 6.68 -5.24
N ASP A 185 6.85 7.44 -4.23
CA ASP A 185 6.73 8.90 -4.21
C ASP A 185 8.00 9.60 -4.76
N LEU A 186 9.08 8.86 -5.01
CA LEU A 186 10.31 9.41 -5.59
C LEU A 186 10.05 9.97 -7.01
N ASN A 187 10.55 11.15 -7.27
CA ASN A 187 10.53 11.77 -8.59
C ASN A 187 11.68 11.25 -9.49
N GLU A 188 11.73 11.69 -10.75
CA GLU A 188 12.73 11.24 -11.71
C GLU A 188 14.16 11.65 -11.31
N GLU A 189 14.35 12.85 -10.74
CA GLU A 189 15.66 13.34 -10.34
C GLU A 189 16.20 12.50 -9.17
N GLU A 190 15.36 12.25 -8.16
CA GLU A 190 15.70 11.39 -7.02
C GLU A 190 16.03 9.95 -7.44
N LEU A 191 15.32 9.42 -8.46
CA LEU A 191 15.61 8.10 -9.01
C LEU A 191 16.94 8.05 -9.77
N GLU A 192 17.27 9.10 -10.53
CA GLU A 192 18.54 9.18 -11.27
C GLU A 192 19.75 9.38 -10.33
N GLU A 193 19.56 9.95 -9.15
CA GLU A 193 20.60 10.04 -8.11
C GLU A 193 20.90 8.70 -7.44
N MET A 194 19.97 7.70 -7.51
CA MET A 194 20.18 6.37 -6.94
C MET A 194 21.27 5.61 -7.70
N ASN A 195 21.99 4.73 -6.98
CA ASN A 195 22.83 3.76 -7.63
C ASN A 195 21.98 2.79 -8.49
N ASP A 196 22.61 2.10 -9.42
CA ASP A 196 21.91 1.30 -10.43
C ASP A 196 21.04 0.20 -9.82
N ASP A 197 21.48 -0.46 -8.76
CA ASP A 197 20.74 -1.50 -8.05
C ASP A 197 19.41 -0.98 -7.46
N LEU A 198 19.48 0.10 -6.70
CA LEU A 198 18.31 0.72 -6.07
C LEU A 198 17.38 1.35 -7.11
N ARG A 199 17.95 1.94 -8.15
CA ARG A 199 17.21 2.54 -9.26
C ARG A 199 16.41 1.48 -10.01
N MET A 200 17.03 0.35 -10.35
CA MET A 200 16.34 -0.77 -10.99
C MET A 200 15.22 -1.32 -10.11
N ALA A 201 15.49 -1.55 -8.82
CA ALA A 201 14.48 -1.99 -7.85
C ALA A 201 13.31 -1.01 -7.77
N SER A 202 13.59 0.30 -7.75
CA SER A 202 12.57 1.35 -7.71
C SER A 202 11.71 1.37 -8.98
N TYR A 203 12.30 1.22 -10.16
CA TYR A 203 11.55 1.11 -11.41
C TYR A 203 10.62 -0.09 -11.41
N ALA A 204 11.09 -1.25 -10.97
CA ALA A 204 10.26 -2.45 -10.86
C ALA A 204 9.06 -2.25 -9.92
N VAL A 205 9.27 -1.61 -8.76
CA VAL A 205 8.20 -1.27 -7.82
C VAL A 205 7.19 -0.30 -8.43
N LYS A 206 7.65 0.76 -9.11
CA LYS A 206 6.79 1.73 -9.77
C LYS A 206 5.95 1.08 -10.88
N ILE A 207 6.52 0.20 -11.69
CA ILE A 207 5.79 -0.58 -12.70
C ILE A 207 4.70 -1.44 -12.06
N ALA A 208 5.04 -2.14 -10.98
CA ALA A 208 4.16 -3.13 -10.34
C ALA A 208 3.04 -2.49 -9.51
N LYS A 209 3.34 -1.44 -8.77
CA LYS A 209 2.45 -0.85 -7.76
C LYS A 209 2.07 0.61 -8.02
N GLY A 210 2.74 1.29 -8.94
CA GLY A 210 2.45 2.68 -9.30
C GLY A 210 1.07 2.82 -9.95
N LYS A 211 0.31 3.83 -9.52
CA LYS A 211 -0.92 4.27 -10.20
C LYS A 211 -0.52 5.18 -11.37
N MET A 212 -0.18 4.59 -12.49
CA MET A 212 0.25 5.31 -13.68
C MET A 212 -0.29 4.66 -14.94
N GLU A 213 -0.39 5.42 -16.00
CA GLU A 213 -0.84 4.96 -17.31
C GLU A 213 0.16 3.98 -17.93
N LEU A 214 -0.30 3.14 -18.85
CA LEU A 214 0.51 2.12 -19.51
C LEU A 214 1.74 2.72 -20.20
N GLU A 215 1.60 3.88 -20.84
CA GLU A 215 2.70 4.56 -21.52
C GLU A 215 3.83 4.96 -20.55
N GLU A 216 3.48 5.43 -19.37
CA GLU A 216 4.45 5.78 -18.32
C GLU A 216 5.15 4.53 -17.76
N LYS A 217 4.40 3.45 -17.52
CA LYS A 217 4.98 2.14 -17.13
C LYS A 217 5.99 1.65 -18.16
N MET A 218 5.71 1.87 -19.44
CA MET A 218 6.59 1.53 -20.55
C MET A 218 7.93 2.24 -20.46
N LYS A 219 7.93 3.53 -20.16
CA LYS A 219 9.16 4.31 -19.99
C LYS A 219 10.04 3.76 -18.87
N TYR A 220 9.42 3.41 -17.73
CA TYR A 220 10.17 2.76 -16.63
C TYR A 220 10.68 1.38 -17.01
N PHE A 221 9.91 0.64 -17.79
CA PHE A 221 10.34 -0.67 -18.27
C PHE A 221 11.56 -0.58 -19.19
N ASP A 222 11.60 0.36 -20.12
CA ASP A 222 12.76 0.60 -20.98
C ASP A 222 14.00 1.01 -20.16
N LYS A 223 13.82 1.80 -19.11
CA LYS A 223 14.89 2.17 -18.18
C LYS A 223 15.39 0.95 -17.40
N LEU A 224 14.49 0.11 -16.89
CA LEU A 224 14.81 -1.13 -16.19
C LEU A 224 15.61 -2.09 -17.09
N ARG A 225 15.19 -2.26 -18.35
CA ARG A 225 15.88 -3.08 -19.34
C ARG A 225 17.35 -2.66 -19.54
N LYS A 226 17.62 -1.37 -19.60
CA LYS A 226 18.98 -0.85 -19.76
C LYS A 226 19.89 -1.17 -18.58
N LEU A 227 19.34 -1.25 -17.37
CA LEU A 227 20.09 -1.52 -16.16
C LEU A 227 20.33 -3.03 -15.94
N PHE A 228 19.52 -3.91 -16.51
CA PHE A 228 19.49 -5.33 -16.15
C PHE A 228 20.85 -6.03 -16.24
N ASN A 229 21.69 -5.67 -17.22
CA ASN A 229 22.98 -6.32 -17.41
C ASN A 229 24.11 -5.79 -16.52
N ILE A 230 23.90 -4.63 -15.84
CA ILE A 230 24.93 -3.96 -15.06
C ILE A 230 24.70 -4.01 -13.54
N VAL A 231 23.50 -4.40 -13.11
CA VAL A 231 23.12 -4.45 -11.70
C VAL A 231 23.43 -5.80 -11.06
N SER A 232 23.40 -5.82 -9.72
CA SER A 232 23.57 -7.03 -8.92
C SER A 232 22.45 -8.06 -9.14
N ASP A 233 22.73 -9.29 -8.76
CA ASP A 233 21.75 -10.38 -8.82
C ASP A 233 20.57 -10.14 -7.88
N GLU A 234 20.79 -9.49 -6.74
CA GLU A 234 19.76 -9.10 -5.79
C GLU A 234 18.78 -8.10 -6.40
N ALA A 235 19.28 -7.12 -7.16
CA ALA A 235 18.43 -6.14 -7.86
C ALA A 235 17.61 -6.82 -8.97
N LYS A 236 18.20 -7.74 -9.72
CA LYS A 236 17.52 -8.55 -10.74
C LYS A 236 16.41 -9.40 -10.13
N ASP A 237 16.72 -10.14 -9.04
CA ASP A 237 15.74 -10.97 -8.34
C ASP A 237 14.56 -10.13 -7.85
N LEU A 238 14.83 -8.95 -7.29
CA LEU A 238 13.78 -8.06 -6.83
C LEU A 238 12.91 -7.55 -7.99
N ALA A 239 13.52 -7.18 -9.10
CA ALA A 239 12.79 -6.75 -10.28
C ALA A 239 11.88 -7.86 -10.82
N LEU A 240 12.38 -9.10 -10.93
CA LEU A 240 11.58 -10.25 -11.37
C LEU A 240 10.40 -10.53 -10.43
N VAL A 241 10.64 -10.48 -9.12
CA VAL A 241 9.59 -10.70 -8.12
C VAL A 241 8.49 -9.64 -8.21
N TYR A 242 8.85 -8.35 -8.34
CA TYR A 242 7.85 -7.27 -8.45
C TYR A 242 7.09 -7.31 -9.78
N THR A 243 7.78 -7.65 -10.85
CA THR A 243 7.15 -7.70 -12.18
C THR A 243 6.30 -8.98 -12.35
N GLY A 244 6.39 -9.94 -11.42
CA GLY A 244 5.59 -11.17 -11.43
C GLY A 244 6.03 -12.15 -12.52
N VAL A 245 7.23 -11.96 -13.05
CA VAL A 245 7.82 -12.87 -14.04
C VAL A 245 8.31 -14.12 -13.33
N ASN A 246 7.69 -15.25 -13.61
CA ASN A 246 8.02 -16.55 -13.03
C ASN A 246 9.11 -17.26 -13.85
N ALA A 247 10.08 -16.49 -14.36
CA ALA A 247 11.22 -17.02 -15.11
C ALA A 247 12.45 -17.09 -14.21
N LYS A 248 13.28 -18.10 -14.43
CA LYS A 248 14.61 -18.13 -13.81
C LYS A 248 15.47 -17.03 -14.43
N ARG A 249 16.39 -16.47 -13.64
CA ARG A 249 17.28 -15.38 -14.06
C ARG A 249 18.02 -15.72 -15.36
N GLU A 250 18.47 -16.96 -15.49
CA GLU A 250 19.19 -17.49 -16.65
C GLU A 250 18.30 -17.46 -17.91
N GLU A 251 17.03 -17.83 -17.79
CA GLU A 251 16.05 -17.81 -18.90
C GLU A 251 15.78 -16.39 -19.40
N VAL A 252 15.74 -15.42 -18.49
CA VAL A 252 15.57 -14.00 -18.86
C VAL A 252 16.81 -13.45 -19.56
N MET A 253 18.00 -13.93 -19.20
CA MET A 253 19.24 -13.55 -19.87
C MET A 253 19.38 -14.16 -21.27
N GLU A 254 18.86 -15.39 -21.49
CA GLU A 254 18.90 -16.07 -22.79
C GLU A 254 17.81 -15.59 -23.77
N ASN A 255 16.60 -15.43 -23.29
CA ASN A 255 15.42 -15.11 -24.14
C ASN A 255 15.11 -13.60 -24.20
N GLY A 256 15.84 -12.81 -23.44
CA GLY A 256 15.65 -11.37 -23.38
C GLY A 256 14.39 -10.93 -22.68
N PHE A 257 14.24 -9.62 -22.58
CA PHE A 257 13.07 -8.96 -21.95
C PHE A 257 11.78 -9.07 -22.77
N ASP A 258 11.79 -9.66 -23.96
CA ASP A 258 10.63 -9.70 -24.85
C ASP A 258 9.48 -10.54 -24.28
N GLU A 259 9.77 -11.65 -23.59
CA GLU A 259 8.76 -12.44 -22.88
C GLU A 259 8.17 -11.68 -21.68
N ILE A 260 9.00 -10.96 -20.94
CA ILE A 260 8.57 -10.09 -19.85
C ILE A 260 7.68 -8.98 -20.41
N TRP A 261 8.03 -8.41 -21.55
CA TRP A 261 7.28 -7.43 -22.28
C TRP A 261 5.91 -7.95 -22.74
N GLU A 262 5.85 -9.13 -23.33
CA GLU A 262 4.60 -9.76 -23.75
C GLU A 262 3.70 -10.06 -22.55
N PHE A 263 4.26 -10.52 -21.43
CA PHE A 263 3.52 -10.74 -20.21
C PHE A 263 2.85 -9.45 -19.71
N PHE A 264 3.58 -8.33 -19.62
CA PHE A 264 3.01 -7.05 -19.20
C PHE A 264 1.98 -6.51 -20.17
N ARG A 265 2.23 -6.64 -21.46
CA ARG A 265 1.28 -6.23 -22.49
C ARG A 265 -0.03 -7.03 -22.42
N ASN A 266 0.07 -8.34 -22.18
CA ASN A 266 -1.08 -9.22 -22.03
C ASN A 266 -1.82 -8.95 -20.71
N LYS A 267 -1.10 -8.79 -19.61
CA LYS A 267 -1.68 -8.44 -18.31
C LYS A 267 -2.37 -7.07 -18.34
N GLY A 268 -1.75 -6.07 -18.93
CA GLY A 268 -2.38 -4.75 -19.11
C GLY A 268 -3.64 -4.80 -19.95
N ARG A 269 -3.70 -5.70 -20.99
CA ARG A 269 -4.93 -5.94 -21.76
C ARG A 269 -6.02 -6.62 -20.93
N GLU A 270 -5.65 -7.60 -20.08
CA GLU A 270 -6.62 -8.28 -19.20
C GLU A 270 -7.15 -7.34 -18.13
N ASP A 271 -6.28 -6.59 -17.47
CA ASP A 271 -6.64 -5.61 -16.44
C ASP A 271 -7.54 -4.51 -17.03
N GLY A 272 -7.19 -3.96 -18.19
CA GLY A 272 -8.01 -2.96 -18.90
C GLY A 272 -9.36 -3.51 -19.34
N LYS A 273 -9.43 -4.80 -19.74
CA LYS A 273 -10.71 -5.46 -20.07
C LYS A 273 -11.59 -5.63 -18.83
N LEU A 274 -11.02 -6.04 -17.70
CA LEU A 274 -11.73 -6.20 -16.43
C LEU A 274 -12.22 -4.85 -15.89
N GLU A 275 -11.39 -3.83 -15.96
CA GLU A 275 -11.75 -2.47 -15.57
C GLU A 275 -12.86 -1.90 -16.46
N GLY A 276 -12.76 -2.06 -17.79
CA GLY A 276 -13.78 -1.66 -18.74
C GLY A 276 -15.12 -2.35 -18.50
N ILE A 277 -15.12 -3.65 -18.20
CA ILE A 277 -16.32 -4.40 -17.83
C ILE A 277 -16.91 -3.86 -16.51
N SER A 278 -16.08 -3.57 -15.52
CA SER A 278 -16.52 -3.04 -14.23
C SER A 278 -17.16 -1.66 -14.36
N ILE A 279 -16.53 -0.76 -15.09
CA ILE A 279 -17.05 0.60 -15.37
C ILE A 279 -18.36 0.51 -16.16
N GLY A 280 -18.39 -0.24 -17.26
CA GLY A 280 -19.59 -0.41 -18.08
C GLY A 280 -20.76 -1.01 -17.30
N LYS A 281 -20.51 -1.94 -16.39
CA LYS A 281 -21.53 -2.50 -15.50
C LYS A 281 -22.07 -1.47 -14.50
N GLN A 282 -21.20 -0.67 -13.90
CA GLN A 282 -21.60 0.40 -12.97
C GLN A 282 -22.42 1.50 -13.67
N GLU A 283 -21.97 1.94 -14.84
CA GLU A 283 -22.68 2.92 -15.65
C GLU A 283 -24.04 2.39 -16.12
N GLY A 284 -24.09 1.16 -16.63
CA GLY A 284 -25.32 0.51 -17.04
C GLY A 284 -26.35 0.39 -15.91
N ILE A 285 -25.91 0.00 -14.71
CA ILE A 285 -26.77 -0.04 -13.50
C ILE A 285 -27.26 1.35 -13.13
N SER A 286 -26.41 2.37 -13.20
CA SER A 286 -26.77 3.76 -12.86
C SER A 286 -27.81 4.32 -13.84
N ILE A 287 -27.59 4.11 -15.14
CA ILE A 287 -28.51 4.52 -16.20
C ILE A 287 -29.86 3.80 -16.06
N GLY A 288 -29.84 2.47 -15.93
CA GLY A 288 -31.05 1.67 -15.80
C GLY A 288 -31.87 2.04 -14.54
N LYS A 289 -31.23 2.31 -13.40
CA LYS A 289 -31.93 2.80 -12.20
C LYS A 289 -32.56 4.17 -12.43
N ARG A 290 -31.87 5.07 -13.11
CA ARG A 290 -32.38 6.42 -13.41
C ARG A 290 -33.58 6.38 -14.35
N GLU A 291 -33.48 5.62 -15.40
CA GLU A 291 -34.55 5.47 -16.41
C GLU A 291 -35.75 4.72 -15.84
N GLY A 292 -35.55 3.58 -15.20
CA GLY A 292 -36.63 2.84 -14.57
C GLY A 292 -37.35 3.63 -13.46
N ARG A 293 -36.62 4.52 -12.74
CA ARG A 293 -37.28 5.45 -11.78
C ARG A 293 -38.12 6.48 -12.47
N LYS A 294 -37.67 7.05 -13.58
CA LYS A 294 -38.47 8.02 -14.39
C LYS A 294 -39.72 7.40 -14.91
N GLU A 295 -39.60 6.22 -15.54
CA GLU A 295 -40.76 5.47 -16.06
C GLU A 295 -41.70 5.06 -14.94
N GLY A 296 -41.20 4.58 -13.80
CA GLY A 296 -42.02 4.19 -12.67
C GLY A 296 -42.85 5.37 -12.09
N ILE A 297 -42.24 6.56 -12.02
CA ILE A 297 -42.94 7.79 -11.59
C ILE A 297 -44.04 8.13 -12.60
N SER A 298 -43.75 8.16 -13.91
CA SER A 298 -44.74 8.49 -14.98
C SER A 298 -45.91 7.52 -14.96
N ILE A 299 -45.63 6.20 -14.88
CA ILE A 299 -46.68 5.19 -14.77
C ILE A 299 -47.53 5.38 -13.51
N GLY A 300 -46.87 5.71 -12.36
CA GLY A 300 -47.54 5.94 -11.10
C GLY A 300 -48.50 7.16 -11.16
N GLU A 301 -48.02 8.26 -11.73
CA GLU A 301 -48.80 9.48 -11.94
C GLU A 301 -50.01 9.21 -12.85
N ASN A 302 -49.81 8.56 -14.00
CA ASN A 302 -50.88 8.22 -14.91
C ASN A 302 -51.92 7.31 -14.26
N LYS A 303 -51.55 6.30 -13.49
CA LYS A 303 -52.47 5.46 -12.70
C LYS A 303 -53.23 6.25 -11.65
N GLY A 304 -52.57 7.20 -10.99
CA GLY A 304 -53.19 8.10 -10.01
C GLY A 304 -54.28 8.96 -10.69
N ILE A 305 -53.96 9.60 -11.82
CA ILE A 305 -54.88 10.46 -12.55
C ILE A 305 -56.07 9.62 -13.08
N LEU A 306 -55.81 8.46 -13.65
CA LEU A 306 -56.87 7.56 -14.08
C LEU A 306 -57.85 7.19 -12.97
N LYS A 307 -57.33 6.88 -11.79
CA LYS A 307 -58.15 6.55 -10.61
C LYS A 307 -58.99 7.74 -10.17
N CYS A 308 -58.52 8.95 -10.29
CA CYS A 308 -59.28 10.18 -10.01
C CYS A 308 -60.39 10.37 -11.05
N ILE A 309 -60.11 10.22 -12.35
CA ILE A 309 -61.09 10.32 -13.44
C ILE A 309 -62.22 9.30 -13.25
N LEU A 310 -61.91 8.04 -13.04
CA LEU A 310 -62.88 6.96 -12.82
C LEU A 310 -63.72 7.20 -11.57
N GLY A 311 -63.09 7.71 -10.49
CA GLY A 311 -63.79 8.08 -9.25
C GLY A 311 -64.79 9.23 -9.44
N PHE A 312 -64.42 10.25 -10.21
CA PHE A 312 -65.25 11.41 -10.54
C PHE A 312 -66.40 11.00 -11.50
N GLN A 313 -66.08 10.26 -12.54
CA GLN A 313 -67.07 9.72 -13.51
C GLN A 313 -68.21 8.98 -12.78
N LYS A 314 -67.84 8.10 -11.84
CA LYS A 314 -68.83 7.34 -11.04
C LYS A 314 -69.70 8.21 -10.19
N LYS A 315 -69.17 9.29 -9.59
CA LYS A 315 -69.91 10.19 -8.72
C LYS A 315 -70.81 11.17 -9.54
N ALA A 316 -70.27 11.74 -10.59
CA ALA A 316 -70.95 12.75 -11.43
C ALA A 316 -71.87 12.15 -12.50
N LYS A 317 -71.80 10.83 -12.74
CA LYS A 317 -72.52 10.12 -13.82
C LYS A 317 -72.30 10.74 -15.18
N CYS A 318 -71.08 11.17 -15.50
CA CYS A 318 -70.64 11.76 -16.77
C CYS A 318 -69.73 10.80 -17.57
N SER A 319 -69.39 11.18 -18.82
CA SER A 319 -68.45 10.43 -19.62
C SER A 319 -67.01 10.52 -19.07
N PHE A 320 -66.13 9.64 -19.56
CA PHE A 320 -64.68 9.64 -19.18
C PHE A 320 -64.00 10.96 -19.56
N ASP A 321 -64.26 11.45 -20.75
CA ASP A 321 -63.66 12.68 -21.27
C ASP A 321 -64.23 13.93 -20.54
N GLU A 322 -65.53 13.97 -20.22
CA GLU A 322 -66.10 15.04 -19.40
C GLU A 322 -65.53 15.04 -17.94
N ALA A 323 -65.27 13.85 -17.39
CA ALA A 323 -64.66 13.72 -16.07
C ALA A 323 -63.22 14.20 -16.09
N ALA A 324 -62.42 13.88 -17.12
CA ALA A 324 -61.07 14.33 -17.31
C ALA A 324 -60.97 15.86 -17.49
N ASP A 325 -61.88 16.44 -18.26
CA ASP A 325 -61.95 17.89 -18.48
C ASP A 325 -62.30 18.62 -17.21
N ALA A 326 -63.27 18.11 -16.44
CA ALA A 326 -63.69 18.69 -15.14
C ALA A 326 -62.56 18.62 -14.08
N LEU A 327 -61.63 17.64 -14.18
CA LEU A 327 -60.47 17.50 -13.32
C LEU A 327 -59.24 18.27 -13.84
N GLY A 328 -59.36 18.95 -15.00
CA GLY A 328 -58.28 19.74 -15.59
C GLY A 328 -57.13 18.90 -16.15
N VAL A 329 -57.39 17.67 -16.51
CA VAL A 329 -56.33 16.76 -17.07
C VAL A 329 -56.03 17.22 -18.51
N SER A 330 -54.75 17.42 -18.82
CA SER A 330 -54.31 17.83 -20.13
C SER A 330 -54.63 16.76 -21.20
N LYS A 331 -54.91 17.18 -22.44
CA LYS A 331 -55.17 16.28 -23.55
C LYS A 331 -53.99 15.32 -23.79
N GLU A 332 -52.78 15.81 -23.65
CA GLU A 332 -51.57 15.04 -23.81
C GLU A 332 -51.43 13.93 -22.74
N THR A 333 -51.73 14.21 -21.48
CA THR A 333 -51.80 13.23 -20.39
C THR A 333 -52.91 12.20 -20.64
N LEU A 334 -54.04 12.64 -21.16
CA LEU A 334 -55.19 11.77 -21.42
C LEU A 334 -54.89 10.78 -22.56
N GLU A 335 -54.18 11.22 -23.60
CA GLU A 335 -53.69 10.35 -24.66
C GLU A 335 -52.69 9.33 -24.16
N GLN A 336 -51.71 9.78 -23.34
CA GLN A 336 -50.75 8.87 -22.72
C GLN A 336 -51.40 7.80 -21.82
N ILE A 337 -52.49 8.14 -21.12
CA ILE A 337 -53.24 7.19 -20.30
C ILE A 337 -54.00 6.20 -21.20
N LYS A 338 -54.59 6.66 -22.29
CA LYS A 338 -55.31 5.79 -23.28
C LYS A 338 -54.33 4.84 -23.98
N ASP A 339 -53.16 5.34 -24.38
CA ASP A 339 -52.13 4.55 -25.08
C ASP A 339 -51.41 3.55 -24.17
N SER A 340 -51.39 3.79 -22.86
CA SER A 340 -50.74 2.90 -21.87
C SER A 340 -51.48 1.59 -21.64
N GLY A 341 -52.69 1.40 -22.27
CA GLY A 341 -53.51 0.20 -22.10
C GLY A 341 -54.11 0.06 -20.66
N LEU A 342 -54.19 1.15 -19.94
CA LEU A 342 -54.74 1.19 -18.56
C LEU A 342 -56.26 1.47 -18.56
N VAL A 343 -56.81 1.88 -19.69
CA VAL A 343 -58.25 2.14 -19.92
C VAL A 343 -58.87 1.05 -20.74
#